data_7dd79338ad892e30651188bc65f8b27d
#
_entry.id   7dd79338ad892e30651188bc65f8b27d
#
_cell.length_a   1.000
_cell.length_b   1.000
_cell.length_c   1.000
_cell.angle_alpha   90.00
_cell.angle_beta   90.00
_cell.angle_gamma   90.00
#
_symmetry.space_group_name_H-M   'P 1'
#
loop_
_entity.id
_entity.type
_entity.pdbx_description
1 polymer ?
#
loop_
_entity_poly.entity_id
_entity_poly.type
_entity_poly.pdbx_seq_one_letter_code
_entity_poly.pdbx_strand_id
1 'polypeptide(L)'
;MIKISNISKKFFIKNTIVKALQDINLIIEEKDCFAIVGESGSGKTTLANIILGIYQQDNGDIWFEKNQLHRKRSLYQRKLIQYVQQNPMSTLNPKKTILNTISLPLKIHNVVNKNQITERVKKLLSYVGLEPEFMVRYPDTLSGGQKQRVAIARALAAEPRVLILDEPTSALDVIVQSKVLNLLLKIKKEFNLTYIFITHDLSVVRNIANKVIVMNKGKIEESGNTKNVFLNPQSQYTKELIKAIPTVLDEEDALKPK
;
A
#
# COMPACT_ATOMS: atom_id res chain seq x y z
N MET A 1 10.05 -10.07 -8.11
CA MET A 1 9.13 -9.20 -8.86
C MET A 1 9.59 -7.74 -8.89
N ILE A 2 9.79 -7.08 -7.74
CA ILE A 2 10.39 -5.74 -7.68
C ILE A 2 11.75 -5.85 -6.98
N LYS A 3 12.81 -5.33 -7.62
CA LYS A 3 14.14 -5.21 -7.04
C LYS A 3 14.51 -3.73 -6.95
N ILE A 4 14.96 -3.31 -5.79
CA ILE A 4 15.42 -1.96 -5.50
C ILE A 4 16.88 -2.06 -5.07
N SER A 5 17.75 -1.28 -5.71
CA SER A 5 19.19 -1.31 -5.49
C SER A 5 19.72 0.11 -5.25
N ASN A 6 20.29 0.36 -4.08
CA ASN A 6 20.97 1.58 -3.67
C ASN A 6 20.16 2.87 -3.86
N ILE A 7 18.83 2.81 -3.62
CA ILE A 7 17.96 3.98 -3.79
C ILE A 7 18.24 4.99 -2.70
N SER A 8 18.56 6.21 -3.14
CA SER A 8 18.72 7.37 -2.28
C SER A 8 17.88 8.55 -2.79
N LYS A 9 17.38 9.36 -1.85
CA LYS A 9 16.57 10.56 -2.15
C LYS A 9 16.79 11.65 -1.13
N LYS A 10 17.08 12.86 -1.63
CA LYS A 10 17.18 14.09 -0.84
C LYS A 10 16.12 15.08 -1.29
N PHE A 11 15.57 15.83 -0.35
CA PHE A 11 14.73 16.98 -0.64
C PHE A 11 15.38 18.25 -0.08
N PHE A 12 15.30 19.33 -0.84
CA PHE A 12 15.73 20.66 -0.39
C PHE A 12 14.49 21.41 0.10
N ILE A 13 14.40 21.61 1.42
CA ILE A 13 13.27 22.30 2.05
C ILE A 13 13.82 23.55 2.71
N LYS A 14 13.49 24.70 2.16
CA LYS A 14 14.08 25.97 2.55
C LYS A 14 15.62 25.85 2.49
N ASN A 15 16.35 26.05 3.57
CA ASN A 15 17.83 25.95 3.64
C ASN A 15 18.33 24.62 4.23
N THR A 16 17.46 23.59 4.32
CA THR A 16 17.79 22.31 4.94
C THR A 16 17.71 21.17 3.93
N ILE A 17 18.71 20.27 3.97
CA ILE A 17 18.71 19.04 3.17
C ILE A 17 18.11 17.92 4.02
N VAL A 18 16.97 17.38 3.60
CA VAL A 18 16.34 16.20 4.21
C VAL A 18 16.70 14.97 3.39
N LYS A 19 17.47 14.04 3.98
CA LYS A 19 17.80 12.75 3.39
C LYS A 19 16.61 11.80 3.61
N ALA A 20 15.66 11.79 2.70
CA ALA A 20 14.44 11.01 2.84
C ALA A 20 14.65 9.50 2.65
N LEU A 21 15.60 9.11 1.79
CA LEU A 21 16.04 7.71 1.62
C LEU A 21 17.57 7.67 1.48
N GLN A 22 18.19 6.65 2.07
CA GLN A 22 19.63 6.45 2.14
C GLN A 22 19.94 4.97 1.87
N ASP A 23 20.45 4.68 0.66
CA ASP A 23 20.96 3.37 0.22
C ASP A 23 19.98 2.20 0.45
N ILE A 24 18.72 2.41 0.06
CA ILE A 24 17.67 1.40 0.21
C ILE A 24 17.89 0.24 -0.77
N ASN A 25 18.00 -0.95 -0.21
CA ASN A 25 18.14 -2.21 -0.94
C ASN A 25 17.07 -3.18 -0.47
N LEU A 26 16.23 -3.68 -1.38
CA LEU A 26 15.20 -4.67 -1.05
C LEU A 26 14.72 -5.45 -2.28
N ILE A 27 14.15 -6.63 -2.03
CA ILE A 27 13.51 -7.46 -3.04
C ILE A 27 12.11 -7.82 -2.56
N ILE A 28 11.12 -7.54 -3.39
CA ILE A 28 9.72 -7.93 -3.19
C ILE A 28 9.40 -9.02 -4.19
N GLU A 29 9.07 -10.19 -3.70
CA GLU A 29 8.74 -11.34 -4.53
C GLU A 29 7.27 -11.32 -4.97
N GLU A 30 6.96 -12.13 -5.96
CA GLU A 30 5.58 -12.26 -6.44
C GLU A 30 4.70 -12.89 -5.36
N LYS A 31 3.47 -12.37 -5.23
CA LYS A 31 2.49 -12.77 -4.22
C LYS A 31 2.90 -12.53 -2.76
N ASP A 32 4.00 -11.83 -2.51
CA ASP A 32 4.31 -11.37 -1.15
C ASP A 32 3.23 -10.40 -0.63
N CYS A 33 3.06 -10.39 0.68
CA CYS A 33 2.55 -9.24 1.41
C CYS A 33 3.75 -8.62 2.15
N PHE A 34 4.38 -7.66 1.50
CA PHE A 34 5.60 -7.03 1.97
C PHE A 34 5.25 -5.76 2.74
N ALA A 35 5.52 -5.76 4.05
CA ALA A 35 5.27 -4.60 4.89
C ALA A 35 6.46 -3.63 4.93
N ILE A 36 6.16 -2.35 4.93
CA ILE A 36 7.11 -1.26 5.18
C ILE A 36 6.62 -0.51 6.41
N VAL A 37 7.35 -0.63 7.52
CA VAL A 37 6.94 -0.05 8.80
C VAL A 37 7.96 0.97 9.31
N GLY A 38 7.54 1.82 10.24
CA GLY A 38 8.36 2.84 10.88
C GLY A 38 7.55 4.08 11.23
N GLU A 39 8.13 4.98 11.99
CA GLU A 39 7.48 6.22 12.41
C GLU A 39 7.14 7.16 11.24
N SER A 40 6.32 8.18 11.52
CA SER A 40 6.07 9.25 10.54
C SER A 40 7.38 9.92 10.14
N GLY A 41 7.55 10.19 8.84
CA GLY A 41 8.80 10.79 8.33
C GLY A 41 9.96 9.81 8.13
N SER A 42 9.82 8.51 8.39
CA SER A 42 10.90 7.52 8.18
C SER A 42 11.23 7.24 6.70
N GLY A 43 10.43 7.74 5.74
CA GLY A 43 10.69 7.61 4.30
C GLY A 43 9.75 6.65 3.55
N LYS A 44 8.82 5.97 4.22
CA LYS A 44 7.92 4.95 3.64
C LYS A 44 7.15 5.43 2.41
N THR A 45 6.41 6.52 2.53
CA THR A 45 5.64 7.12 1.42
C THR A 45 6.56 7.67 0.33
N THR A 46 7.76 8.15 0.67
CA THR A 46 8.76 8.55 -0.34
C THR A 46 9.20 7.35 -1.18
N LEU A 47 9.46 6.21 -0.54
CA LEU A 47 9.80 4.97 -1.25
C LEU A 47 8.68 4.51 -2.17
N ALA A 48 7.42 4.53 -1.68
CA ALA A 48 6.24 4.23 -2.51
C ALA A 48 6.15 5.17 -3.73
N ASN A 49 6.31 6.48 -3.52
CA ASN A 49 6.24 7.47 -4.59
C ASN A 49 7.36 7.32 -5.64
N ILE A 50 8.53 6.83 -5.24
CA ILE A 50 9.60 6.49 -6.16
C ILE A 50 9.26 5.21 -6.95
N ILE A 51 8.73 4.18 -6.33
CA ILE A 51 8.26 2.96 -7.02
C ILE A 51 7.19 3.32 -8.07
N LEU A 52 6.26 4.21 -7.73
CA LEU A 52 5.21 4.71 -8.62
C LEU A 52 5.74 5.62 -9.75
N GLY A 53 6.95 6.17 -9.61
CA GLY A 53 7.51 7.16 -10.55
C GLY A 53 6.98 8.58 -10.36
N ILE A 54 6.33 8.87 -9.22
CA ILE A 54 5.90 10.22 -8.83
C ILE A 54 7.14 11.06 -8.50
N TYR A 55 8.05 10.50 -7.70
CA TYR A 55 9.37 11.09 -7.44
C TYR A 55 10.45 10.34 -8.21
N GLN A 56 11.48 11.07 -8.62
CA GLN A 56 12.70 10.49 -9.13
C GLN A 56 13.68 10.30 -7.98
N GLN A 57 14.31 9.13 -7.91
CA GLN A 57 15.45 8.87 -7.04
C GLN A 57 16.66 9.71 -7.49
N ASP A 58 17.55 10.02 -6.56
CA ASP A 58 18.80 10.71 -6.87
C ASP A 58 19.89 9.71 -7.29
N ASN A 59 19.90 8.51 -6.67
CA ASN A 59 20.79 7.40 -7.01
C ASN A 59 20.03 6.08 -6.98
N GLY A 60 20.62 5.06 -7.62
CA GLY A 60 20.15 3.68 -7.61
C GLY A 60 19.08 3.38 -8.65
N ASP A 61 18.69 2.12 -8.71
CA ASP A 61 17.81 1.59 -9.73
C ASP A 61 16.66 0.77 -9.15
N ILE A 62 15.53 0.80 -9.86
CA ILE A 62 14.36 -0.02 -9.58
C ILE A 62 14.06 -0.89 -10.78
N TRP A 63 13.82 -2.15 -10.54
CA TRP A 63 13.45 -3.12 -11.55
C TRP A 63 12.09 -3.74 -11.20
N PHE A 64 11.25 -3.85 -12.20
CA PHE A 64 10.02 -4.64 -12.15
C PHE A 64 10.18 -5.81 -13.12
N GLU A 65 10.30 -7.00 -12.57
CA GLU A 65 10.72 -8.20 -13.31
C GLU A 65 12.09 -7.99 -13.97
N LYS A 66 12.13 -8.02 -15.31
CA LYS A 66 13.36 -7.80 -16.10
C LYS A 66 13.49 -6.35 -16.61
N ASN A 67 12.50 -5.50 -16.34
CA ASN A 67 12.46 -4.15 -16.88
C ASN A 67 12.84 -3.11 -15.84
N GLN A 68 13.81 -2.27 -16.15
CA GLN A 68 14.12 -1.11 -15.32
C GLN A 68 12.97 -0.12 -15.32
N LEU A 69 12.62 0.37 -14.14
CA LEU A 69 11.58 1.36 -13.95
C LEU A 69 12.19 2.77 -13.95
N HIS A 70 12.06 3.49 -15.07
CA HIS A 70 12.43 4.89 -15.16
C HIS A 70 11.35 5.81 -14.57
N ARG A 71 11.66 7.07 -14.24
CA ARG A 71 10.68 8.02 -13.67
C ARG A 71 9.38 8.06 -14.49
N LYS A 72 9.47 8.18 -15.81
CA LYS A 72 8.29 8.17 -16.69
C LYS A 72 7.85 6.72 -16.91
N ARG A 73 6.93 6.23 -16.07
CA ARG A 73 6.33 4.90 -16.23
C ARG A 73 5.50 4.83 -17.51
N SER A 74 5.65 3.76 -18.28
CA SER A 74 4.77 3.47 -19.41
C SER A 74 3.32 3.26 -18.95
N LEU A 75 2.36 3.36 -19.84
CA LEU A 75 0.95 3.08 -19.52
C LEU A 75 0.77 1.65 -18.99
N TYR A 76 1.52 0.70 -19.57
CA TYR A 76 1.53 -0.70 -19.13
C TYR A 76 2.06 -0.85 -17.69
N GLN A 77 3.19 -0.21 -17.36
CA GLN A 77 3.74 -0.25 -16.00
C GLN A 77 2.78 0.39 -14.98
N ARG A 78 2.12 1.49 -15.35
CA ARG A 78 1.10 2.13 -14.51
C ARG A 78 -0.15 1.26 -14.32
N LYS A 79 -0.52 0.45 -15.33
CA LYS A 79 -1.56 -0.56 -15.18
C LYS A 79 -1.20 -1.60 -14.11
N LEU A 80 0.04 -2.12 -14.18
CA LEU A 80 0.47 -3.23 -13.33
C LEU A 80 0.75 -2.85 -11.87
N ILE A 81 1.10 -1.59 -11.60
CA ILE A 81 1.40 -1.10 -10.25
C ILE A 81 0.39 -0.01 -9.90
N GLN A 82 -0.54 -0.35 -9.01
CA GLN A 82 -1.59 0.57 -8.56
C GLN A 82 -1.39 0.99 -7.11
N TYR A 83 -2.02 2.10 -6.73
CA TYR A 83 -1.84 2.74 -5.44
C TYR A 83 -3.17 3.08 -4.77
N VAL A 84 -3.28 2.72 -3.51
CA VAL A 84 -4.36 3.11 -2.61
C VAL A 84 -3.75 4.01 -1.54
N GLN A 85 -4.13 5.27 -1.54
CA GLN A 85 -3.58 6.30 -0.64
C GLN A 85 -4.22 6.23 0.75
N GLN A 86 -3.51 6.79 1.72
CA GLN A 86 -3.89 6.90 3.12
C GLN A 86 -5.27 7.57 3.31
N ASN A 87 -5.53 8.66 2.60
CA ASN A 87 -6.77 9.40 2.71
C ASN A 87 -7.63 9.26 1.45
N PRO A 88 -8.66 8.38 1.45
CA PRO A 88 -9.54 8.20 0.32
C PRO A 88 -10.38 9.45 0.02
N MET A 89 -10.60 10.33 1.01
CA MET A 89 -11.33 11.58 0.84
C MET A 89 -10.66 12.52 -0.16
N SER A 90 -9.33 12.61 -0.12
CA SER A 90 -8.56 13.47 -1.03
C SER A 90 -8.39 12.89 -2.44
N THR A 91 -8.70 11.61 -2.63
CA THR A 91 -8.42 10.88 -3.88
C THR A 91 -9.64 10.61 -4.74
N LEU A 92 -10.83 10.69 -4.16
CA LEU A 92 -12.10 10.54 -4.87
C LEU A 92 -12.62 11.92 -5.26
N ASN A 93 -12.83 12.16 -6.55
CA ASN A 93 -13.38 13.42 -7.02
C ASN A 93 -14.87 13.53 -6.57
N PRO A 94 -15.24 14.51 -5.72
CA PRO A 94 -16.60 14.65 -5.18
C PRO A 94 -17.65 14.90 -6.26
N LYS A 95 -17.25 15.45 -7.41
CA LYS A 95 -18.14 15.74 -8.56
C LYS A 95 -18.35 14.56 -9.49
N LYS A 96 -17.77 13.39 -9.22
CA LYS A 96 -17.91 12.19 -10.05
C LYS A 96 -18.63 11.10 -9.26
N THR A 97 -19.57 10.42 -9.94
CA THR A 97 -20.22 9.24 -9.35
C THR A 97 -19.21 8.11 -9.17
N ILE A 98 -19.55 7.15 -8.33
CA ILE A 98 -18.73 5.95 -8.11
C ILE A 98 -18.52 5.17 -9.40
N LEU A 99 -19.57 5.05 -10.24
CA LEU A 99 -19.45 4.47 -11.59
C LEU A 99 -18.35 5.17 -12.39
N ASN A 100 -18.38 6.50 -12.47
CA ASN A 100 -17.39 7.27 -13.23
C ASN A 100 -15.98 7.13 -12.64
N THR A 101 -15.87 7.07 -11.32
CA THR A 101 -14.61 6.92 -10.60
C THR A 101 -13.94 5.57 -10.88
N ILE A 102 -14.69 4.46 -10.79
CA ILE A 102 -14.18 3.10 -11.01
C ILE A 102 -14.01 2.82 -12.52
N SER A 103 -14.84 3.40 -13.40
CA SER A 103 -14.72 3.19 -14.84
C SER A 103 -13.50 3.88 -15.46
N LEU A 104 -12.92 4.88 -14.80
CA LEU A 104 -11.78 5.63 -15.34
C LEU A 104 -10.56 4.74 -15.66
N PRO A 105 -10.05 3.90 -14.75
CA PRO A 105 -8.95 2.98 -15.07
C PRO A 105 -9.33 1.96 -16.16
N LEU A 106 -10.57 1.46 -16.17
CA LEU A 106 -11.05 0.55 -17.21
C LEU A 106 -10.92 1.17 -18.60
N LYS A 107 -11.27 2.46 -18.73
CA LYS A 107 -11.18 3.22 -19.99
C LYS A 107 -9.74 3.54 -20.36
N ILE A 108 -8.94 4.03 -19.42
CA ILE A 108 -7.53 4.42 -19.67
C ILE A 108 -6.70 3.24 -20.14
N HIS A 109 -6.92 2.07 -19.53
CA HIS A 109 -6.13 0.86 -19.81
C HIS A 109 -6.81 -0.10 -20.79
N ASN A 110 -7.96 0.28 -21.37
CA ASN A 110 -8.72 -0.54 -22.30
C ASN A 110 -8.95 -1.98 -21.76
N VAL A 111 -9.33 -2.09 -20.48
CA VAL A 111 -9.46 -3.40 -19.80
C VAL A 111 -10.67 -4.18 -20.35
N VAL A 112 -11.74 -3.47 -20.68
CA VAL A 112 -12.99 -4.05 -21.26
C VAL A 112 -13.54 -3.12 -22.32
N ASN A 113 -14.41 -3.65 -23.19
CA ASN A 113 -15.14 -2.85 -24.16
C ASN A 113 -16.12 -1.87 -23.49
N LYS A 114 -16.45 -0.76 -24.16
CA LYS A 114 -17.29 0.31 -23.60
C LYS A 114 -18.64 -0.19 -23.08
N ASN A 115 -19.27 -1.13 -23.77
CA ASN A 115 -20.57 -1.73 -23.40
C ASN A 115 -20.50 -2.64 -22.16
N GLN A 116 -19.30 -3.10 -21.78
CA GLN A 116 -19.08 -3.99 -20.64
C GLN A 116 -18.68 -3.22 -19.36
N ILE A 117 -18.41 -1.91 -19.44
CA ILE A 117 -17.90 -1.12 -18.33
C ILE A 117 -18.82 -1.17 -17.11
N THR A 118 -20.12 -0.97 -17.30
CA THR A 118 -21.10 -0.96 -16.20
C THR A 118 -21.14 -2.29 -15.48
N GLU A 119 -21.17 -3.39 -16.23
CA GLU A 119 -21.17 -4.73 -15.63
C GLU A 119 -19.86 -5.04 -14.92
N ARG A 120 -18.72 -4.60 -15.48
CA ARG A 120 -17.42 -4.75 -14.81
C ARG A 120 -17.35 -3.96 -13.50
N VAL A 121 -17.93 -2.74 -13.47
CA VAL A 121 -18.00 -1.93 -12.24
C VAL A 121 -18.87 -2.60 -11.19
N LYS A 122 -20.02 -3.20 -11.55
CA LYS A 122 -20.84 -3.99 -10.62
C LYS A 122 -20.03 -5.11 -9.96
N LYS A 123 -19.30 -5.89 -10.75
CA LYS A 123 -18.42 -6.96 -10.24
C LYS A 123 -17.34 -6.41 -9.31
N LEU A 124 -16.70 -5.28 -9.65
CA LEU A 124 -15.70 -4.66 -8.81
C LEU A 124 -16.27 -4.17 -7.46
N LEU A 125 -17.49 -3.63 -7.46
CA LEU A 125 -18.18 -3.26 -6.23
C LEU A 125 -18.50 -4.50 -5.38
N SER A 126 -18.99 -5.59 -5.97
CA SER A 126 -19.26 -6.81 -5.22
C SER A 126 -18.02 -7.41 -4.59
N TYR A 127 -16.84 -7.36 -5.24
CA TYR A 127 -15.57 -7.81 -4.67
C TYR A 127 -15.19 -7.04 -3.40
N VAL A 128 -15.55 -5.76 -3.33
CA VAL A 128 -15.29 -4.94 -2.14
C VAL A 128 -16.48 -4.88 -1.16
N GLY A 129 -17.51 -5.71 -1.38
CA GLY A 129 -18.69 -5.81 -0.52
C GLY A 129 -19.55 -4.54 -0.52
N LEU A 130 -19.71 -3.93 -1.71
CA LEU A 130 -20.63 -2.82 -1.96
C LEU A 130 -21.68 -3.25 -3.00
N GLU A 131 -22.92 -2.85 -2.75
CA GLU A 131 -24.06 -3.15 -3.65
C GLU A 131 -24.02 -2.31 -4.93
N PRO A 132 -24.63 -2.79 -6.03
CA PRO A 132 -24.64 -2.08 -7.31
C PRO A 132 -25.23 -0.66 -7.26
N GLU A 133 -26.14 -0.38 -6.32
CA GLU A 133 -26.77 0.94 -6.11
C GLU A 133 -25.73 2.02 -5.74
N PHE A 134 -24.55 1.63 -5.27
CA PHE A 134 -23.47 2.58 -5.01
C PHE A 134 -22.96 3.25 -6.29
N MET A 135 -23.18 2.69 -7.48
CA MET A 135 -22.69 3.25 -8.73
C MET A 135 -23.16 4.69 -8.98
N VAL A 136 -24.39 5.01 -8.62
CA VAL A 136 -24.99 6.34 -8.84
C VAL A 136 -24.69 7.32 -7.72
N ARG A 137 -24.14 6.87 -6.60
CA ARG A 137 -23.78 7.71 -5.46
C ARG A 137 -22.53 8.55 -5.74
N TYR A 138 -22.38 9.60 -4.95
CA TYR A 138 -21.21 10.47 -4.93
C TYR A 138 -20.36 10.18 -3.68
N PRO A 139 -19.04 10.44 -3.72
CA PRO A 139 -18.16 10.18 -2.58
C PRO A 139 -18.64 10.79 -1.26
N ASP A 140 -19.21 11.99 -1.28
CA ASP A 140 -19.63 12.70 -0.07
C ASP A 140 -20.76 12.00 0.70
N THR A 141 -21.52 11.13 0.02
CA THR A 141 -22.59 10.34 0.66
C THR A 141 -22.11 9.05 1.30
N LEU A 142 -20.81 8.75 1.26
CA LEU A 142 -20.22 7.50 1.72
C LEU A 142 -19.53 7.67 3.08
N SER A 143 -19.58 6.60 3.91
CA SER A 143 -18.73 6.51 5.10
C SER A 143 -17.24 6.36 4.74
N GLY A 144 -16.32 6.60 5.68
CA GLY A 144 -14.88 6.43 5.48
C GLY A 144 -14.51 5.04 4.96
N GLY A 145 -15.06 3.99 5.57
CA GLY A 145 -14.83 2.62 5.13
C GLY A 145 -15.40 2.29 3.76
N GLN A 146 -16.55 2.88 3.39
CA GLN A 146 -17.12 2.74 2.04
C GLN A 146 -16.25 3.46 1.00
N LYS A 147 -15.76 4.68 1.30
CA LYS A 147 -14.81 5.41 0.44
C LYS A 147 -13.52 4.60 0.21
N GLN A 148 -12.99 3.98 1.27
CA GLN A 148 -11.81 3.12 1.18
C GLN A 148 -12.05 1.92 0.25
N ARG A 149 -13.20 1.25 0.39
CA ARG A 149 -13.59 0.14 -0.50
C ARG A 149 -13.73 0.58 -1.96
N VAL A 150 -14.27 1.77 -2.22
CA VAL A 150 -14.32 2.36 -3.57
C VAL A 150 -12.92 2.64 -4.11
N ALA A 151 -12.00 3.16 -3.29
CA ALA A 151 -10.61 3.39 -3.69
C ALA A 151 -9.90 2.08 -4.05
N ILE A 152 -10.13 1.01 -3.28
CA ILE A 152 -9.64 -0.34 -3.58
C ILE A 152 -10.25 -0.85 -4.91
N ALA A 153 -11.57 -0.75 -5.10
CA ALA A 153 -12.24 -1.16 -6.34
C ALA A 153 -11.70 -0.42 -7.56
N ARG A 154 -11.44 0.90 -7.43
CA ARG A 154 -10.82 1.71 -8.48
C ARG A 154 -9.42 1.22 -8.84
N ALA A 155 -8.60 0.87 -7.87
CA ALA A 155 -7.27 0.32 -8.11
C ALA A 155 -7.34 -1.06 -8.80
N LEU A 156 -8.24 -1.93 -8.37
CA LEU A 156 -8.47 -3.25 -8.98
C LEU A 156 -8.97 -3.16 -10.42
N ALA A 157 -9.66 -2.08 -10.79
CA ALA A 157 -10.19 -1.88 -12.14
C ALA A 157 -9.09 -1.86 -13.22
N ALA A 158 -7.86 -1.52 -12.87
CA ALA A 158 -6.71 -1.58 -13.78
C ALA A 158 -6.19 -3.02 -13.99
N GLU A 159 -6.65 -4.01 -13.23
CA GLU A 159 -6.10 -5.37 -13.17
C GLU A 159 -4.60 -5.38 -12.85
N PRO A 160 -4.23 -4.85 -11.67
CA PRO A 160 -2.83 -4.74 -11.29
C PRO A 160 -2.22 -6.10 -10.93
N ARG A 161 -0.90 -6.17 -10.90
CA ARG A 161 -0.13 -7.27 -10.29
C ARG A 161 0.44 -6.87 -8.93
N VAL A 162 0.68 -5.56 -8.73
CA VAL A 162 1.17 -4.99 -7.47
C VAL A 162 0.19 -3.92 -7.00
N LEU A 163 -0.19 -4.00 -5.74
CA LEU A 163 -0.99 -2.98 -5.08
C LEU A 163 -0.20 -2.40 -3.90
N ILE A 164 0.13 -1.12 -4.01
CA ILE A 164 0.73 -0.36 -2.92
C ILE A 164 -0.41 0.20 -2.08
N LEU A 165 -0.42 -0.14 -0.80
CA LEU A 165 -1.41 0.24 0.18
C LEU A 165 -0.73 1.13 1.23
N ASP A 166 -0.94 2.44 1.14
CA ASP A 166 -0.32 3.41 2.05
C ASP A 166 -1.31 3.75 3.16
N GLU A 167 -1.07 3.22 4.35
CA GLU A 167 -1.90 3.37 5.55
C GLU A 167 -3.40 3.16 5.29
N PRO A 168 -3.82 2.05 4.66
CA PRO A 168 -5.16 1.89 4.10
C PRO A 168 -6.27 1.87 5.16
N THR A 169 -5.94 1.83 6.44
CA THR A 169 -6.91 1.70 7.54
C THR A 169 -6.70 2.71 8.67
N SER A 170 -5.68 3.58 8.60
CA SER A 170 -5.31 4.49 9.69
C SER A 170 -6.39 5.53 10.07
N ALA A 171 -7.31 5.85 9.15
CA ALA A 171 -8.39 6.80 9.36
C ALA A 171 -9.73 6.13 9.71
N LEU A 172 -9.73 4.83 10.03
CA LEU A 172 -10.93 4.04 10.29
C LEU A 172 -10.98 3.59 11.75
N ASP A 173 -12.18 3.43 12.28
CA ASP A 173 -12.36 2.79 13.60
C ASP A 173 -11.95 1.31 13.55
N VAL A 174 -11.64 0.73 14.73
CA VAL A 174 -11.06 -0.62 14.87
C VAL A 174 -11.92 -1.70 14.21
N ILE A 175 -13.26 -1.59 14.29
CA ILE A 175 -14.17 -2.59 13.72
C ILE A 175 -14.14 -2.52 12.19
N VAL A 176 -14.18 -1.31 11.64
CA VAL A 176 -14.12 -1.09 10.18
C VAL A 176 -12.73 -1.45 9.65
N GLN A 177 -11.66 -1.12 10.39
CA GLN A 177 -10.29 -1.51 10.07
C GLN A 177 -10.18 -3.03 9.88
N SER A 178 -10.63 -3.83 10.85
CA SER A 178 -10.62 -5.31 10.75
C SER A 178 -11.37 -5.81 9.51
N LYS A 179 -12.53 -5.24 9.20
CA LYS A 179 -13.32 -5.60 8.01
C LYS A 179 -12.58 -5.29 6.72
N VAL A 180 -11.89 -4.14 6.64
CA VAL A 180 -11.10 -3.75 5.46
C VAL A 180 -9.85 -4.61 5.31
N LEU A 181 -9.15 -4.96 6.40
CA LEU A 181 -8.01 -5.86 6.37
C LEU A 181 -8.38 -7.26 5.88
N ASN A 182 -9.47 -7.84 6.40
CA ASN A 182 -9.98 -9.13 5.95
C ASN A 182 -10.38 -9.11 4.47
N LEU A 183 -10.98 -8.01 4.02
CA LEU A 183 -11.29 -7.79 2.60
C LEU A 183 -10.02 -7.78 1.75
N LEU A 184 -8.98 -7.04 2.17
CA LEU A 184 -7.70 -6.97 1.46
C LEU A 184 -7.03 -8.35 1.37
N LEU A 185 -7.05 -9.17 2.43
CA LEU A 185 -6.53 -10.54 2.40
C LEU A 185 -7.28 -11.43 1.41
N LYS A 186 -8.63 -11.33 1.39
CA LYS A 186 -9.46 -12.04 0.42
C LYS A 186 -9.12 -11.63 -1.02
N ILE A 187 -9.07 -10.34 -1.30
CA ILE A 187 -8.72 -9.77 -2.62
C ILE A 187 -7.32 -10.22 -3.04
N LYS A 188 -6.33 -10.14 -2.14
CA LYS A 188 -4.96 -10.59 -2.42
C LYS A 188 -4.92 -12.02 -2.94
N LYS A 189 -5.63 -12.92 -2.26
CA LYS A 189 -5.71 -14.35 -2.62
C LYS A 189 -6.45 -14.56 -3.94
N GLU A 190 -7.60 -13.92 -4.12
CA GLU A 190 -8.47 -14.10 -5.28
C GLU A 190 -7.81 -13.60 -6.57
N PHE A 191 -7.13 -12.45 -6.51
CA PHE A 191 -6.47 -11.84 -7.67
C PHE A 191 -4.97 -12.14 -7.77
N ASN A 192 -4.42 -13.00 -6.89
CA ASN A 192 -2.97 -13.32 -6.83
C ASN A 192 -2.08 -12.07 -6.77
N LEU A 193 -2.44 -11.08 -5.97
CA LEU A 193 -1.75 -9.80 -5.90
C LEU A 193 -0.49 -9.87 -5.04
N THR A 194 0.49 -9.07 -5.41
CA THR A 194 1.61 -8.69 -4.55
C THR A 194 1.25 -7.40 -3.84
N TYR A 195 1.33 -7.38 -2.52
CA TYR A 195 1.09 -6.18 -1.73
C TYR A 195 2.39 -5.55 -1.25
N ILE A 196 2.46 -4.21 -1.35
CA ILE A 196 3.39 -3.38 -0.60
C ILE A 196 2.54 -2.62 0.40
N PHE A 197 2.59 -3.07 1.65
CA PHE A 197 1.73 -2.56 2.72
C PHE A 197 2.51 -1.60 3.61
N ILE A 198 2.18 -0.33 3.57
CA ILE A 198 2.81 0.71 4.36
C ILE A 198 1.94 1.03 5.56
N THR A 199 2.51 0.97 6.76
CA THR A 199 1.81 1.32 7.99
C THR A 199 2.80 1.66 9.11
N HIS A 200 2.34 2.37 10.12
CA HIS A 200 3.02 2.52 11.40
C HIS A 200 2.47 1.54 12.45
N ASP A 201 1.37 0.84 12.14
CA ASP A 201 0.74 -0.12 13.05
C ASP A 201 1.33 -1.52 12.85
N LEU A 202 2.21 -1.90 13.75
CA LEU A 202 2.87 -3.21 13.76
C LEU A 202 1.90 -4.36 14.08
N SER A 203 0.80 -4.11 14.80
CA SER A 203 -0.20 -5.14 15.11
C SER A 203 -0.88 -5.63 13.82
N VAL A 204 -1.15 -4.74 12.90
CA VAL A 204 -1.67 -5.05 11.56
C VAL A 204 -0.67 -5.89 10.78
N VAL A 205 0.61 -5.49 10.77
CA VAL A 205 1.68 -6.16 10.00
C VAL A 205 1.84 -7.62 10.42
N ARG A 206 1.81 -7.90 11.73
CA ARG A 206 1.92 -9.25 12.28
C ARG A 206 0.89 -10.21 11.68
N ASN A 207 -0.31 -9.70 11.38
CA ASN A 207 -1.43 -10.51 10.92
C ASN A 207 -1.50 -10.67 9.39
N ILE A 208 -0.93 -9.74 8.62
CA ILE A 208 -1.13 -9.71 7.17
C ILE A 208 0.14 -9.92 6.34
N ALA A 209 1.31 -9.55 6.87
CA ALA A 209 2.55 -9.55 6.11
C ALA A 209 3.36 -10.83 6.31
N ASN A 210 3.96 -11.33 5.25
CA ASN A 210 4.92 -12.43 5.31
C ASN A 210 6.38 -11.93 5.39
N LYS A 211 6.66 -10.74 4.87
CA LYS A 211 7.96 -10.07 4.96
C LYS A 211 7.79 -8.64 5.43
N VAL A 212 8.76 -8.11 6.14
CA VAL A 212 8.75 -6.76 6.68
C VAL A 212 10.13 -6.11 6.58
N ILE A 213 10.12 -4.80 6.33
CA ILE A 213 11.26 -3.92 6.61
C ILE A 213 10.85 -2.86 7.62
N VAL A 214 11.75 -2.56 8.54
CA VAL A 214 11.62 -1.49 9.51
C VAL A 214 12.47 -0.32 9.05
N MET A 215 11.84 0.82 8.82
CA MET A 215 12.49 2.03 8.33
C MET A 215 12.61 3.09 9.43
N ASN A 216 13.77 3.70 9.53
CA ASN A 216 14.03 4.83 10.41
C ASN A 216 14.91 5.86 9.70
N LYS A 217 14.53 7.14 9.73
CA LYS A 217 15.30 8.27 9.16
C LYS A 217 15.88 8.00 7.76
N GLY A 218 15.06 7.38 6.90
CA GLY A 218 15.41 7.07 5.52
C GLY A 218 16.29 5.84 5.31
N LYS A 219 16.52 5.02 6.33
CA LYS A 219 17.31 3.78 6.26
C LYS A 219 16.44 2.57 6.61
N ILE A 220 16.87 1.39 6.15
CA ILE A 220 16.34 0.12 6.64
C ILE A 220 17.15 -0.29 7.87
N GLU A 221 16.51 -0.32 9.02
CA GLU A 221 17.09 -0.76 10.29
C GLU A 221 17.09 -2.27 10.43
N GLU A 222 16.01 -2.90 9.93
CA GLU A 222 15.85 -4.34 9.98
C GLU A 222 14.98 -4.83 8.82
N SER A 223 15.24 -6.04 8.34
CA SER A 223 14.46 -6.67 7.29
C SER A 223 14.42 -8.19 7.46
N GLY A 224 13.30 -8.81 7.12
CA GLY A 224 13.21 -10.27 7.19
C GLY A 224 11.79 -10.80 7.09
N ASN A 225 11.67 -12.10 7.40
CA ASN A 225 10.37 -12.73 7.60
C ASN A 225 9.69 -12.10 8.82
N THR A 226 8.42 -11.75 8.69
CA THR A 226 7.67 -11.05 9.74
C THR A 226 7.74 -11.77 11.08
N LYS A 227 7.54 -13.08 11.12
CA LYS A 227 7.63 -13.86 12.37
C LYS A 227 8.98 -13.70 13.05
N ASN A 228 10.08 -13.77 12.27
CA ASN A 228 11.42 -13.68 12.84
C ASN A 228 11.72 -12.30 13.39
N VAL A 229 11.36 -11.23 12.65
CA VAL A 229 11.56 -9.85 13.09
C VAL A 229 10.77 -9.53 14.36
N PHE A 230 9.57 -10.09 14.51
CA PHE A 230 8.75 -9.88 15.72
C PHE A 230 9.21 -10.70 16.93
N LEU A 231 9.65 -11.95 16.74
CA LEU A 231 10.07 -12.82 17.83
C LEU A 231 11.52 -12.56 18.28
N ASN A 232 12.41 -12.24 17.32
CA ASN A 232 13.84 -12.08 17.57
C ASN A 232 14.39 -10.81 16.88
N PRO A 233 13.88 -9.60 17.21
CA PRO A 233 14.35 -8.37 16.60
C PRO A 233 15.82 -8.12 16.93
N GLN A 234 16.61 -7.78 15.93
CA GLN A 234 18.05 -7.53 16.08
C GLN A 234 18.33 -6.06 16.35
N SER A 235 17.62 -5.16 15.64
CA SER A 235 17.78 -3.71 15.82
C SER A 235 17.16 -3.24 17.14
N GLN A 236 17.89 -2.37 17.87
CA GLN A 236 17.37 -1.74 19.08
C GLN A 236 16.09 -0.93 18.78
N TYR A 237 16.07 -0.22 17.66
CA TYR A 237 14.89 0.54 17.21
C TYR A 237 13.68 -0.36 16.98
N THR A 238 13.87 -1.53 16.35
CA THR A 238 12.79 -2.51 16.14
C THR A 238 12.25 -3.03 17.47
N LYS A 239 13.15 -3.31 18.46
CA LYS A 239 12.74 -3.73 19.81
C LYS A 239 11.87 -2.68 20.49
N GLU A 240 12.25 -1.41 20.41
CA GLU A 240 11.50 -0.30 20.99
C GLU A 240 10.12 -0.16 20.32
N LEU A 241 10.04 -0.25 18.97
CA LEU A 241 8.78 -0.21 18.25
C LEU A 241 7.85 -1.36 18.63
N ILE A 242 8.37 -2.58 18.76
CA ILE A 242 7.57 -3.75 19.12
C ILE A 242 7.09 -3.63 20.57
N LYS A 243 7.92 -3.17 21.49
CA LYS A 243 7.53 -2.94 22.90
C LYS A 243 6.43 -1.88 23.05
N ALA A 244 6.36 -0.93 22.13
CA ALA A 244 5.34 0.12 22.13
C ALA A 244 3.95 -0.36 21.62
N ILE A 245 3.83 -1.59 21.10
CA ILE A 245 2.55 -2.16 20.68
C ILE A 245 1.67 -2.35 21.93
N PRO A 246 0.46 -1.77 21.97
CA PRO A 246 -0.50 -2.04 23.04
C PRO A 246 -0.89 -3.52 23.01
N THR A 247 -0.70 -4.24 24.10
CA THR A 247 -1.15 -5.62 24.24
C THR A 247 -2.52 -5.64 24.91
N VAL A 248 -3.44 -6.40 24.35
CA VAL A 248 -4.82 -6.53 24.86
C VAL A 248 -4.96 -7.79 25.75
N LEU A 249 -4.03 -8.74 25.64
CA LEU A 249 -4.04 -10.00 26.37
C LEU A 249 -2.64 -10.31 26.94
N ASP A 250 -2.57 -10.88 28.15
CA ASP A 250 -1.33 -11.31 28.83
C ASP A 250 -0.51 -12.30 27.98
N GLU A 251 -1.16 -13.12 27.15
CA GLU A 251 -0.51 -14.04 26.20
C GLU A 251 0.26 -13.31 25.09
N GLU A 252 -0.14 -12.09 24.73
CA GLU A 252 0.56 -11.26 23.75
C GLU A 252 1.81 -10.61 24.34
N ASP A 253 1.84 -10.32 25.65
CA ASP A 253 3.02 -9.82 26.34
C ASP A 253 4.14 -10.86 26.41
N ALA A 254 3.81 -12.14 26.46
CA ALA A 254 4.78 -13.25 26.42
C ALA A 254 5.52 -13.35 25.07
N LEU A 255 5.00 -12.72 24.02
CA LEU A 255 5.59 -12.70 22.68
C LEU A 255 6.46 -11.46 22.42
N LYS A 256 6.55 -10.53 23.40
CA LYS A 256 7.45 -9.37 23.28
C LYS A 256 8.89 -9.77 23.59
N PRO A 257 9.87 -9.25 22.86
CA PRO A 257 11.29 -9.49 23.16
C PRO A 257 11.64 -8.92 24.53
N LYS A 258 12.39 -9.70 25.31
CA LYS A 258 12.93 -9.31 26.64
C LYS A 258 13.95 -8.19 26.51
#